data_7dc29681337dbf324a4712903ce7bb06
#
_entry.id   7dc29681337dbf324a4712903ce7bb06
#
_cell.length_a   1.000
_cell.length_b   1.000
_cell.length_c   1.000
_cell.angle_alpha   90.00
_cell.angle_beta   90.00
_cell.angle_gamma   90.00
#
_symmetry.space_group_name_H-M   'P 1'
#
loop_
_entity.id
_entity.type
_entity.pdbx_description
1 polymer ?
#
loop_
_entity_poly.entity_id
_entity_poly.type
_entity_poly.pdbx_seq_one_letter_code
_entity_poly.pdbx_strand_id
1 'polypeptide(L)'
;MIRQIIGEVSVPVANTEVQQVIENPGIVKTYLEKYMPSLISFLVQLVVAIVILLIGIKVIKSIVKIIKKGFDKSRMDAAVASFLANLIKYFLYFILVMALLSGFGVATGSVIAVLGSAGLTVGCLLYTSPSPRDRSLSR
;
A
#
# COMPACT_ATOMS: atom_id res chain seq x y z
N MET A 1 -4.64 -34.48 6.77
CA MET A 1 -5.31 -33.81 5.67
C MET A 1 -4.50 -32.66 5.08
N ILE A 2 -4.10 -31.67 5.86
CA ILE A 2 -3.27 -30.57 5.40
C ILE A 2 -1.89 -31.01 4.90
N ARG A 3 -1.28 -31.99 5.54
CA ARG A 3 -0.02 -32.60 5.08
C ARG A 3 -0.11 -33.24 3.70
N GLN A 4 -1.21 -33.88 3.38
CA GLN A 4 -1.43 -34.48 2.06
C GLN A 4 -1.63 -33.40 0.99
N ILE A 5 -2.35 -32.34 1.30
CA ILE A 5 -2.58 -31.22 0.39
C ILE A 5 -1.27 -30.48 0.11
N ILE A 6 -0.47 -30.19 1.14
CA ILE A 6 0.84 -29.54 1.01
C ILE A 6 1.85 -30.47 0.29
N GLY A 7 1.82 -31.77 0.57
CA GLY A 7 2.66 -32.74 -0.11
C GLY A 7 2.29 -32.94 -1.57
N GLU A 8 1.01 -32.88 -1.92
CA GLU A 8 0.54 -33.00 -3.31
C GLU A 8 0.77 -31.72 -4.12
N VAL A 9 0.68 -30.55 -3.49
CA VAL A 9 0.75 -29.27 -4.20
C VAL A 9 2.20 -28.78 -4.32
N SER A 10 3.05 -28.91 -3.29
CA SER A 10 4.36 -28.28 -3.28
C SER A 10 5.51 -29.18 -3.77
N VAL A 11 5.49 -30.48 -3.51
CA VAL A 11 6.63 -31.37 -3.84
C VAL A 11 6.45 -32.08 -5.19
N PRO A 12 5.32 -32.75 -5.49
CA PRO A 12 5.16 -33.41 -6.79
C PRO A 12 5.00 -32.45 -7.96
N VAL A 13 4.41 -31.28 -7.74
CA VAL A 13 4.23 -30.27 -8.80
C VAL A 13 5.57 -29.68 -9.22
N ALA A 14 6.46 -29.32 -8.28
CA ALA A 14 7.77 -28.76 -8.57
C ALA A 14 8.68 -29.78 -9.27
N ASN A 15 8.74 -31.01 -8.79
CA ASN A 15 9.60 -32.05 -9.36
C ASN A 15 9.06 -32.56 -10.71
N THR A 16 7.76 -32.75 -10.84
CA THR A 16 7.12 -33.25 -12.05
C THR A 16 7.16 -32.21 -13.18
N GLU A 17 6.93 -30.96 -12.88
CA GLU A 17 7.02 -29.86 -13.85
C GLU A 17 8.44 -29.66 -14.35
N VAL A 18 9.43 -29.63 -13.45
CA VAL A 18 10.84 -29.47 -13.82
C VAL A 18 11.33 -30.66 -14.64
N GLN A 19 10.97 -31.88 -14.28
CA GLN A 19 11.37 -33.06 -15.04
C GLN A 19 10.69 -33.13 -16.41
N GLN A 20 9.43 -32.77 -16.52
CA GLN A 20 8.71 -32.71 -17.79
C GLN A 20 9.29 -31.64 -18.71
N VAL A 21 9.69 -30.52 -18.19
CA VAL A 21 10.35 -29.43 -18.96
C VAL A 21 11.69 -29.90 -19.49
N ILE A 22 12.46 -30.69 -18.74
CA ILE A 22 13.75 -31.20 -19.15
C ILE A 22 13.62 -32.30 -20.22
N GLU A 23 12.60 -33.18 -20.13
CA GLU A 23 12.45 -34.33 -21.04
C GLU A 23 11.81 -33.99 -22.38
N ASN A 24 10.89 -33.00 -22.44
CA ASN A 24 10.16 -32.68 -23.66
C ASN A 24 10.09 -31.18 -23.91
N PRO A 25 10.82 -30.65 -24.91
CA PRO A 25 10.75 -29.23 -25.26
C PRO A 25 9.38 -28.81 -25.84
N GLY A 26 8.54 -29.75 -26.31
CA GLY A 26 7.16 -29.46 -26.73
C GLY A 26 6.24 -29.06 -25.59
N ILE A 27 6.51 -29.54 -24.37
CA ILE A 27 5.75 -29.18 -23.16
C ILE A 27 6.04 -27.74 -22.76
N VAL A 28 7.24 -27.22 -23.00
CA VAL A 28 7.60 -25.82 -22.75
C VAL A 28 6.68 -24.87 -23.54
N LYS A 29 6.36 -25.20 -24.78
CA LYS A 29 5.41 -24.42 -25.59
C LYS A 29 4.00 -24.44 -25.00
N THR A 30 3.54 -25.60 -24.52
CA THR A 30 2.24 -25.74 -23.87
C THR A 30 2.18 -24.96 -22.56
N TYR A 31 3.25 -24.98 -21.76
CA TYR A 31 3.35 -24.17 -20.55
C TYR A 31 3.39 -22.68 -20.86
N LEU A 32 4.14 -22.28 -21.86
CA LEU A 32 4.17 -20.87 -22.32
C LEU A 32 2.79 -20.41 -22.78
N GLU A 33 2.08 -21.21 -23.56
CA GLU A 33 0.70 -20.89 -23.98
C GLU A 33 -0.27 -20.83 -22.80
N LYS A 34 -0.07 -21.67 -21.79
CA LYS A 34 -0.91 -21.69 -20.59
C LYS A 34 -0.62 -20.48 -19.67
N TYR A 35 0.66 -20.09 -19.55
CA TYR A 35 1.07 -18.96 -18.69
C TYR A 35 1.06 -17.61 -19.42
N MET A 36 1.09 -17.60 -20.75
CA MET A 36 1.01 -16.38 -21.55
C MET A 36 -0.16 -15.45 -21.16
N PRO A 37 -1.42 -15.91 -21.06
CA PRO A 37 -2.51 -15.05 -20.66
C PRO A 37 -2.34 -14.49 -19.24
N SER A 38 -1.73 -15.28 -18.36
CA SER A 38 -1.42 -14.85 -16.99
C SER A 38 -0.34 -13.76 -16.95
N LEU A 39 0.70 -13.90 -17.77
CA LEU A 39 1.76 -12.88 -17.90
C LEU A 39 1.24 -11.59 -18.53
N ILE A 40 0.42 -11.68 -19.57
CA ILE A 40 -0.19 -10.53 -20.22
C ILE A 40 -1.10 -9.80 -19.22
N SER A 41 -1.91 -10.52 -18.46
CA SER A 41 -2.76 -9.97 -17.41
C SER A 41 -1.93 -9.24 -16.35
N PHE A 42 -0.81 -9.83 -15.93
CA PHE A 42 0.11 -9.21 -14.96
C PHE A 42 0.75 -7.94 -15.52
N LEU A 43 1.20 -7.95 -16.78
CA LEU A 43 1.78 -6.78 -17.43
C LEU A 43 0.76 -5.65 -17.58
N VAL A 44 -0.46 -5.96 -17.98
CA VAL A 44 -1.55 -4.98 -18.07
C VAL A 44 -1.82 -4.38 -16.68
N GLN A 45 -1.90 -5.21 -15.66
CA GLN A 45 -2.09 -4.77 -14.28
C GLN A 45 -0.95 -3.87 -13.80
N LEU A 46 0.29 -4.21 -14.16
CA LEU A 46 1.46 -3.41 -13.85
C LEU A 46 1.39 -2.02 -14.52
N VAL A 47 1.04 -1.98 -15.81
CA VAL A 47 0.88 -0.71 -16.56
C VAL A 47 -0.22 0.15 -15.93
N VAL A 48 -1.36 -0.43 -15.62
CA VAL A 48 -2.47 0.27 -14.95
C VAL A 48 -2.02 0.80 -13.58
N ALA A 49 -1.28 0.01 -12.80
CA ALA A 49 -0.74 0.43 -11.52
C ALA A 49 0.20 1.63 -11.65
N ILE A 50 1.09 1.62 -12.66
CA ILE A 50 1.99 2.74 -12.93
C ILE A 50 1.21 4.00 -13.31
N VAL A 51 0.20 3.88 -14.16
CA VAL A 51 -0.66 5.01 -14.55
C VAL A 51 -1.37 5.60 -13.33
N ILE A 52 -1.97 4.75 -12.49
CA ILE A 52 -2.61 5.16 -11.24
C ILE A 52 -1.62 5.84 -10.31
N LEU A 53 -0.41 5.30 -10.19
CA LEU A 53 0.67 5.88 -9.39
C LEU A 53 1.02 7.29 -9.86
N LEU A 54 1.23 7.49 -11.13
CA LEU A 54 1.59 8.79 -11.71
C LEU A 54 0.47 9.82 -11.51
N ILE A 55 -0.78 9.42 -11.75
CA ILE A 55 -1.95 10.26 -11.53
C ILE A 55 -2.08 10.58 -10.04
N GLY A 56 -1.94 9.57 -9.17
CA GLY A 56 -2.01 9.73 -7.72
C GLY A 56 -0.97 10.70 -7.18
N ILE A 57 0.28 10.60 -7.64
CA ILE A 57 1.35 11.54 -7.25
C ILE A 57 1.01 12.98 -7.67
N LYS A 58 0.49 13.15 -8.88
CA LYS A 58 0.04 14.48 -9.36
C LYS A 58 -1.08 15.04 -8.48
N VAL A 59 -2.07 14.23 -8.19
CA VAL A 59 -3.21 14.61 -7.33
C VAL A 59 -2.72 14.96 -5.93
N ILE A 60 -1.85 14.16 -5.33
CA ILE A 60 -1.29 14.41 -4.00
C ILE A 60 -0.52 15.72 -3.98
N LYS A 61 0.33 15.97 -4.97
CA LYS A 61 1.07 17.24 -5.08
C LYS A 61 0.13 18.44 -5.18
N SER A 62 -0.95 18.31 -5.95
CA SER A 62 -1.96 19.35 -6.08
C SER A 62 -2.66 19.63 -4.76
N ILE A 63 -3.10 18.59 -4.06
CA ILE A 63 -3.76 18.70 -2.75
C ILE A 63 -2.84 19.35 -1.73
N VAL A 64 -1.58 18.89 -1.63
CA VAL A 64 -0.60 19.45 -0.70
C VAL A 64 -0.32 20.92 -1.01
N LYS A 65 -0.25 21.28 -2.29
CA LYS A 65 -0.08 22.68 -2.70
C LYS A 65 -1.25 23.56 -2.26
N ILE A 66 -2.47 23.07 -2.40
CA ILE A 66 -3.69 23.79 -1.96
C ILE A 66 -3.69 23.95 -0.44
N ILE A 67 -3.33 22.90 0.29
CA ILE A 67 -3.25 22.91 1.75
C ILE A 67 -2.20 23.90 2.23
N LYS A 68 -1.01 23.90 1.62
CA LYS A 68 0.05 24.87 1.94
C LYS A 68 -0.38 26.29 1.71
N LYS A 69 -1.06 26.57 0.59
CA LYS A 69 -1.63 27.89 0.32
C LYS A 69 -2.66 28.30 1.36
N GLY A 70 -3.51 27.36 1.80
CA GLY A 70 -4.47 27.57 2.86
C GLY A 70 -3.81 27.92 4.20
N PHE A 71 -2.72 27.24 4.53
CA PHE A 71 -1.97 27.51 5.75
C PHE A 71 -1.21 28.86 5.71
N ASP A 72 -0.70 29.23 4.55
CA ASP A 72 -0.07 30.54 4.37
C ASP A 72 -1.04 31.70 4.59
N LYS A 73 -2.32 31.50 4.23
CA LYS A 73 -3.40 32.48 4.47
C LYS A 73 -3.85 32.50 5.91
N SER A 74 -3.79 31.38 6.63
CA SER A 74 -4.09 31.32 8.06
C SER A 74 -2.85 31.75 8.85
N ARG A 75 -3.04 32.54 9.91
CA ARG A 75 -1.96 33.05 10.77
C ARG A 75 -1.37 31.96 11.67
N MET A 76 -1.16 30.76 11.13
CA MET A 76 -0.55 29.66 11.88
C MET A 76 0.98 29.78 11.85
N ASP A 77 1.61 29.33 12.92
CA ASP A 77 3.07 29.22 12.95
C ASP A 77 3.59 28.38 11.78
N ALA A 78 4.60 28.89 11.09
CA ALA A 78 5.17 28.21 9.92
C ALA A 78 5.65 26.79 10.24
N ALA A 79 6.11 26.54 11.45
CA ALA A 79 6.56 25.22 11.90
C ALA A 79 5.39 24.22 11.98
N VAL A 80 4.26 24.65 12.56
CA VAL A 80 3.06 23.81 12.68
C VAL A 80 2.45 23.55 11.31
N ALA A 81 2.36 24.57 10.46
CA ALA A 81 1.84 24.44 9.11
C ALA A 81 2.69 23.47 8.27
N SER A 82 4.01 23.57 8.36
CA SER A 82 4.94 22.68 7.67
C SER A 82 4.83 21.23 8.16
N PHE A 83 4.75 21.04 9.47
CA PHE A 83 4.59 19.72 10.08
C PHE A 83 3.28 19.06 9.62
N LEU A 84 2.18 19.79 9.71
CA LEU A 84 0.86 19.29 9.32
C LEU A 84 0.79 18.98 7.83
N ALA A 85 1.35 19.84 6.98
CA ALA A 85 1.41 19.61 5.54
C ALA A 85 2.23 18.35 5.20
N ASN A 86 3.35 18.13 5.87
CA ASN A 86 4.16 16.93 5.68
C ASN A 86 3.43 15.67 6.17
N LEU A 87 2.77 15.75 7.32
CA LEU A 87 1.97 14.64 7.86
C LEU A 87 0.88 14.21 6.88
N ILE A 88 0.11 15.17 6.36
CA ILE A 88 -0.94 14.92 5.36
C ILE A 88 -0.33 14.34 4.08
N LYS A 89 0.79 14.87 3.63
CA LYS A 89 1.51 14.37 2.44
C LYS A 89 1.88 12.90 2.58
N TYR A 90 2.53 12.53 3.68
CA TYR A 90 2.90 11.12 3.93
C TYR A 90 1.69 10.23 4.08
N PHE A 91 0.64 10.70 4.71
CA PHE A 91 -0.62 9.96 4.86
C PHE A 91 -1.27 9.69 3.50
N LEU A 92 -1.30 10.67 2.61
CA LEU A 92 -1.83 10.50 1.25
C LEU A 92 -0.99 9.53 0.42
N TYR A 93 0.35 9.59 0.51
CA TYR A 93 1.22 8.60 -0.13
C TYR A 93 0.98 7.19 0.39
N PHE A 94 0.76 7.07 1.69
CA PHE A 94 0.45 5.78 2.32
C PHE A 94 -0.85 5.20 1.76
N ILE A 95 -1.91 6.01 1.68
CA ILE A 95 -3.20 5.58 1.09
C ILE A 95 -3.00 5.16 -0.37
N LEU A 96 -2.22 5.90 -1.14
CA LEU A 96 -1.93 5.58 -2.54
C LEU A 96 -1.24 4.21 -2.67
N VAL A 97 -0.22 3.95 -1.86
CA VAL A 97 0.49 2.67 -1.84
C VAL A 97 -0.46 1.53 -1.45
N MET A 98 -1.30 1.74 -0.44
CA MET A 98 -2.28 0.74 -0.02
C MET A 98 -3.32 0.46 -1.10
N ALA A 99 -3.75 1.48 -1.82
CA ALA A 99 -4.67 1.31 -2.95
C ALA A 99 -4.05 0.48 -4.07
N LEU A 100 -2.77 0.71 -4.37
CA LEU A 100 -2.02 -0.08 -5.35
C LEU A 100 -1.86 -1.54 -4.92
N LEU A 101 -1.47 -1.77 -3.67
CA LEU A 101 -1.33 -3.12 -3.11
C LEU A 101 -2.66 -3.89 -3.13
N SER A 102 -3.77 -3.20 -2.84
CA SER A 102 -5.11 -3.77 -2.94
C SER A 102 -5.44 -4.22 -4.36
N GLY A 103 -5.00 -3.46 -5.36
CA GLY A 103 -5.15 -3.81 -6.77
C GLY A 103 -4.38 -5.09 -7.17
N PHE A 104 -3.29 -5.39 -6.48
CA PHE A 104 -2.52 -6.63 -6.70
C PHE A 104 -3.06 -7.85 -5.92
N GLY A 105 -4.18 -7.70 -5.23
CA GLY A 105 -4.80 -8.79 -4.48
C GLY A 105 -4.23 -9.00 -3.08
N VAL A 106 -3.42 -8.07 -2.59
CA VAL A 106 -2.92 -8.12 -1.22
C VAL A 106 -4.04 -7.77 -0.25
N ALA A 107 -4.20 -8.56 0.79
CA ALA A 107 -5.21 -8.32 1.84
C ALA A 107 -4.81 -7.09 2.68
N THR A 108 -5.17 -5.93 2.21
CA THR A 108 -4.85 -4.65 2.87
C THR A 108 -5.73 -4.36 4.08
N GLY A 109 -6.83 -5.10 4.23
CA GLY A 109 -7.77 -4.90 5.32
C GLY A 109 -7.15 -4.99 6.71
N SER A 110 -6.26 -5.95 6.93
CA SER A 110 -5.55 -6.12 8.20
C SER A 110 -4.63 -4.93 8.50
N VAL A 111 -3.94 -4.42 7.50
CA VAL A 111 -3.03 -3.27 7.64
C VAL A 111 -3.82 -2.01 7.97
N ILE A 112 -4.95 -1.80 7.30
CA ILE A 112 -5.87 -0.68 7.56
C ILE A 112 -6.44 -0.78 8.98
N ALA A 113 -6.81 -1.99 9.43
CA ALA A 113 -7.31 -2.22 10.78
C ALA A 113 -6.25 -1.88 11.85
N VAL A 114 -5.00 -2.31 11.66
CA VAL A 114 -3.89 -1.99 12.57
C VAL A 114 -3.64 -0.47 12.60
N LEU A 115 -3.63 0.17 11.46
CA LEU A 115 -3.46 1.63 11.39
C LEU A 115 -4.62 2.39 11.99
N GLY A 116 -5.85 1.92 11.77
CA GLY A 116 -7.03 2.49 12.38
C GLY A 116 -6.97 2.42 13.91
N SER A 117 -6.57 1.29 14.46
CA SER A 117 -6.40 1.12 15.90
C SER A 117 -5.27 1.97 16.47
N ALA A 118 -4.13 2.05 15.75
CA ALA A 118 -3.02 2.92 16.15
C ALA A 118 -3.43 4.40 16.10
N GLY A 119 -4.15 4.81 15.05
CA GLY A 119 -4.67 6.17 14.93
C GLY A 119 -5.66 6.52 16.04
N LEU A 120 -6.54 5.59 16.39
CA LEU A 120 -7.46 5.76 17.50
C LEU A 120 -6.70 5.92 18.83
N THR A 121 -5.69 5.08 19.07
CA THR A 121 -4.85 5.14 20.28
C THR A 121 -4.14 6.48 20.39
N VAL A 122 -3.49 6.92 19.31
CA VAL A 122 -2.82 8.22 19.25
C VAL A 122 -3.81 9.37 19.43
N GLY A 123 -4.97 9.30 18.80
CA GLY A 123 -6.04 10.29 18.95
C GLY A 123 -6.56 10.38 20.37
N CYS A 124 -6.77 9.24 21.02
CA CYS A 124 -7.17 9.21 22.43
C CYS A 124 -6.09 9.77 23.35
N LEU A 125 -4.82 9.43 23.11
CA LEU A 125 -3.70 9.95 23.89
C LEU A 125 -3.55 11.46 23.75
N LEU A 126 -3.69 11.98 22.54
CA LEU A 126 -3.66 13.42 22.29
C LEU A 126 -4.82 14.17 22.93
N TYR A 127 -5.99 13.53 22.97
CA TYR A 127 -7.18 14.12 23.58
C TYR A 127 -7.13 14.06 25.11
N THR A 128 -6.69 12.94 25.69
CA THR A 128 -6.65 12.75 27.15
C THR A 128 -5.39 13.32 27.78
N SER A 129 -4.30 13.44 27.05
CA SER A 129 -3.08 14.09 27.53
C SER A 129 -3.29 15.60 27.53
N PRO A 130 -3.40 16.26 28.71
CA PRO A 130 -3.54 17.70 28.73
C PRO A 130 -2.27 18.31 28.11
N SER A 131 -2.44 19.22 27.17
CA SER A 131 -1.33 19.86 26.53
C SER A 131 -0.46 20.56 27.58
N PRO A 132 0.87 20.61 27.40
CA PRO A 132 1.77 21.34 28.32
C PRO A 132 1.35 22.81 28.51
N ARG A 133 0.61 23.34 27.56
CA ARG A 133 0.01 24.68 27.64
C ARG A 133 -0.99 24.82 28.78
N ASP A 134 -1.88 23.84 28.95
CA ASP A 134 -2.90 23.89 29.98
C ASP A 134 -2.30 23.78 31.37
N ARG A 135 -1.21 23.02 31.51
CA ARG A 135 -0.45 22.96 32.74
C ARG A 135 0.25 24.27 33.10
N SER A 136 0.78 24.98 32.12
CA SER A 136 1.43 26.27 32.35
C SER A 136 0.43 27.38 32.65
N LEU A 137 -0.78 27.28 32.11
CA LEU A 137 -1.86 28.24 32.38
C LEU A 137 -2.53 28.04 33.72
N SER A 138 -2.53 26.82 34.27
CA SER A 138 -3.11 26.51 35.56
C SER A 138 -2.20 26.87 36.74
N ARG A 139 -0.99 27.27 36.47
CA ARG A 139 -0.04 27.82 37.47
C ARG A 139 -0.09 29.34 37.52
#